data_0908f3d2a9d1cbb9512a2c6b412665ba
#
_entry.id   0908f3d2a9d1cbb9512a2c6b412665ba
#
_cell.length_a   1.000
_cell.length_b   1.000
_cell.length_c   1.000
_cell.angle_alpha   90.00
_cell.angle_beta   90.00
_cell.angle_gamma   90.00
#
_symmetry.space_group_name_H-M   'P 1'
#
loop_
_entity.id
_entity.type
_entity.pdbx_description
1 polymer ?
#
loop_
_entity_poly.entity_id
_entity_poly.type
_entity_poly.pdbx_seq_one_letter_code
_entity_poly.pdbx_strand_id
1 'polypeptide(L)'
;MPRRRPRHRGRIVSLVGVLILAVGGLYLWRHLPARTPSTMTPATVVAPQDDLKREVEQITEKIRAAHLNKDINKWLSCYASSYPNLGKRENEMLELWKNYDIKEVSYRISNVQRLNDRQATADIVWNIQVYDHRTHDYTLVRQGYKAILEKSSGGWRIRDSKEEGGGPA
;
A
#
# COMPACT_ATOMS: atom_id res chain seq x y z
N MET A 1 -49.07 -13.64 6.87
CA MET A 1 -48.44 -12.38 6.42
C MET A 1 -46.96 -12.45 6.77
N PRO A 2 -46.03 -12.58 5.83
CA PRO A 2 -44.60 -12.65 6.11
C PRO A 2 -44.00 -11.27 6.24
N ARG A 3 -43.38 -10.97 7.37
CA ARG A 3 -42.63 -9.73 7.63
C ARG A 3 -41.33 -9.71 6.82
N ARG A 4 -41.21 -8.77 5.87
CA ARG A 4 -40.00 -8.49 5.13
C ARG A 4 -38.96 -7.83 6.06
N ARG A 5 -37.79 -8.46 6.23
CA ARG A 5 -36.63 -7.87 6.93
C ARG A 5 -35.94 -6.85 6.01
N PRO A 6 -35.59 -5.66 6.50
CA PRO A 6 -34.86 -4.69 5.70
C PRO A 6 -33.40 -5.17 5.48
N ARG A 7 -32.99 -5.17 4.22
CA ARG A 7 -31.61 -5.44 3.79
C ARG A 7 -30.72 -4.24 4.14
N HIS A 8 -29.99 -4.29 5.23
CA HIS A 8 -28.91 -3.34 5.54
C HIS A 8 -27.62 -3.68 4.75
N ARG A 9 -27.71 -3.63 3.41
CA ARG A 9 -26.53 -3.88 2.54
C ARG A 9 -25.58 -2.67 2.39
N GLY A 10 -25.92 -1.50 2.92
CA GLY A 10 -25.21 -0.24 2.60
C GLY A 10 -24.16 0.24 3.59
N ARG A 11 -24.01 -0.41 4.77
CA ARG A 11 -23.14 0.13 5.83
C ARG A 11 -21.79 -0.58 6.04
N ILE A 12 -21.62 -1.76 5.48
CA ILE A 12 -20.43 -2.60 5.72
C ILE A 12 -19.25 -2.18 4.83
N VAL A 13 -19.54 -1.74 3.60
CA VAL A 13 -18.51 -1.31 2.65
C VAL A 13 -17.76 -0.07 3.13
N SER A 14 -18.41 0.79 3.93
CA SER A 14 -17.82 2.03 4.43
C SER A 14 -16.77 1.82 5.52
N LEU A 15 -16.85 0.73 6.31
CA LEU A 15 -15.96 0.52 7.45
C LEU A 15 -14.63 -0.13 7.07
N VAL A 16 -14.61 -1.01 6.08
CA VAL A 16 -13.35 -1.59 5.57
C VAL A 16 -12.58 -0.57 4.74
N GLY A 17 -13.29 0.30 4.00
CA GLY A 17 -12.69 1.40 3.24
C GLY A 17 -12.12 2.52 4.14
N VAL A 18 -12.77 2.81 5.25
CA VAL A 18 -12.37 3.90 6.18
C VAL A 18 -11.14 3.53 7.02
N LEU A 19 -10.89 2.25 7.26
CA LEU A 19 -9.75 1.80 8.07
C LEU A 19 -8.40 1.91 7.34
N ILE A 20 -8.41 2.13 6.02
CA ILE A 20 -7.20 2.31 5.22
C ILE A 20 -7.05 3.77 4.77
N LEU A 21 -8.10 4.59 4.96
CA LEU A 21 -8.18 5.98 4.57
C LEU A 21 -8.05 6.90 5.78
N ALA A 22 -6.91 7.36 6.12
CA ALA A 22 -6.78 8.57 6.91
C ALA A 22 -5.56 9.38 6.50
N VAL A 23 -5.86 10.45 5.80
CA VAL A 23 -5.14 11.72 5.79
C VAL A 23 -3.74 11.71 5.17
N GLY A 24 -3.70 12.07 3.94
CA GLY A 24 -2.47 12.50 3.24
C GLY A 24 -2.79 13.35 2.03
N GLY A 25 -3.81 14.16 2.10
CA GLY A 25 -4.14 15.06 1.00
C GLY A 25 -4.19 16.50 1.46
N LEU A 26 -3.33 17.32 1.00
CA LEU A 26 -3.28 18.78 0.91
C LEU A 26 -2.04 19.39 1.57
N TYR A 27 -0.91 19.23 0.96
CA TYR A 27 0.12 20.29 0.96
C TYR A 27 1.23 19.90 -0.03
N LEU A 28 1.43 20.72 -1.05
CA LEU A 28 2.58 20.75 -1.96
C LEU A 28 2.22 20.69 -3.46
N TRP A 29 1.37 21.62 -3.85
CA TRP A 29 1.33 22.08 -5.23
C TRP A 29 1.74 23.55 -5.33
N ARG A 30 2.95 23.85 -4.88
CA ARG A 30 3.60 25.15 -5.16
C ARG A 30 5.09 24.99 -4.90
N HIS A 31 5.84 24.83 -5.95
CA HIS A 31 7.24 25.20 -6.15
C HIS A 31 7.93 24.23 -7.11
N LEU A 32 7.64 24.36 -8.39
CA LEU A 32 8.53 23.88 -9.44
C LEU A 32 9.44 25.05 -9.83
N PRO A 33 10.74 25.00 -9.58
CA PRO A 33 11.68 25.94 -10.17
C PRO A 33 11.90 25.60 -11.65
N ALA A 34 12.03 26.66 -12.47
CA ALA A 34 12.26 26.60 -13.88
C ALA A 34 13.53 25.79 -14.25
N ARG A 35 13.42 25.03 -15.33
CA ARG A 35 14.53 24.25 -15.91
C ARG A 35 15.62 25.17 -16.44
N THR A 36 16.81 25.07 -15.89
CA THR A 36 18.04 25.51 -16.54
C THR A 36 18.63 24.37 -17.39
N PRO A 37 19.20 24.61 -18.58
CA PRO A 37 19.77 23.54 -19.39
C PRO A 37 21.04 22.98 -18.73
N SER A 38 21.05 21.68 -18.51
CA SER A 38 22.13 20.99 -17.83
C SER A 38 23.29 20.67 -18.74
N THR A 39 24.45 21.03 -18.29
CA THR A 39 25.76 20.55 -18.71
C THR A 39 25.84 19.03 -18.53
N MET A 40 26.34 18.31 -19.53
CA MET A 40 26.54 16.86 -19.50
C MET A 40 27.42 16.43 -18.31
N THR A 41 26.83 15.79 -17.33
CA THR A 41 27.54 15.06 -16.28
C THR A 41 27.75 13.62 -16.76
N PRO A 42 28.92 12.97 -16.43
CA PRO A 42 29.19 11.62 -16.90
C PRO A 42 28.12 10.63 -16.42
N ALA A 43 27.73 9.73 -17.31
CA ALA A 43 26.68 8.73 -17.10
C ALA A 43 26.95 7.93 -15.82
N THR A 44 26.19 8.19 -14.78
CA THR A 44 26.04 7.27 -13.66
C THR A 44 25.41 5.98 -14.22
N VAL A 45 26.10 4.85 -14.05
CA VAL A 45 25.58 3.53 -14.44
C VAL A 45 24.28 3.29 -13.65
N VAL A 46 23.17 3.56 -14.30
CA VAL A 46 21.84 3.27 -13.75
C VAL A 46 21.73 1.75 -13.65
N ALA A 47 21.60 1.22 -12.43
CA ALA A 47 21.31 -0.18 -12.22
C ALA A 47 20.06 -0.59 -13.03
N PRO A 48 20.05 -1.79 -13.67
CA PRO A 48 18.99 -2.18 -14.57
C PRO A 48 17.60 -2.02 -13.92
N GLN A 49 16.62 -1.64 -14.72
CA GLN A 49 15.21 -1.50 -14.33
C GLN A 49 14.66 -2.80 -13.71
N ASP A 50 15.20 -3.95 -14.17
CA ASP A 50 14.83 -5.28 -13.68
C ASP A 50 15.22 -5.51 -12.22
N ASP A 51 16.33 -4.92 -11.75
CA ASP A 51 16.74 -5.04 -10.33
C ASP A 51 15.77 -4.28 -9.43
N LEU A 52 15.35 -3.08 -9.83
CA LEU A 52 14.37 -2.31 -9.06
C LEU A 52 13.03 -3.06 -8.98
N LYS A 53 12.57 -3.63 -10.09
CA LYS A 53 11.32 -4.38 -10.11
C LYS A 53 11.37 -5.56 -9.14
N ARG A 54 12.46 -6.33 -9.13
CA ARG A 54 12.67 -7.43 -8.16
C ARG A 54 12.64 -6.95 -6.72
N GLU A 55 13.26 -5.82 -6.41
CA GLU A 55 13.25 -5.24 -5.06
C GLU A 55 11.83 -4.84 -4.63
N VAL A 56 11.05 -4.23 -5.53
CA VAL A 56 9.65 -3.90 -5.27
C VAL A 56 8.81 -5.17 -5.06
N GLU A 57 9.02 -6.20 -5.87
CA GLU A 57 8.37 -7.51 -5.73
C GLU A 57 8.68 -8.14 -4.36
N GLN A 58 9.94 -8.08 -3.90
CA GLN A 58 10.35 -8.61 -2.59
C GLN A 58 9.65 -7.89 -1.43
N ILE A 59 9.54 -6.55 -1.48
CA ILE A 59 8.83 -5.77 -0.47
C ILE A 59 7.34 -6.15 -0.47
N THR A 60 6.74 -6.21 -1.64
CA THR A 60 5.32 -6.53 -1.79
C THR A 60 5.01 -7.94 -1.31
N GLU A 61 5.87 -8.93 -1.64
CA GLU A 61 5.74 -10.29 -1.15
C GLU A 61 5.90 -10.37 0.37
N LYS A 62 6.82 -9.59 0.94
CA LYS A 62 6.99 -9.51 2.39
C LYS A 62 5.75 -8.97 3.10
N ILE A 63 5.09 -7.95 2.51
CA ILE A 63 3.82 -7.41 3.00
C ILE A 63 2.72 -8.48 2.89
N ARG A 64 2.63 -9.19 1.75
CA ARG A 64 1.68 -10.29 1.55
C ARG A 64 1.84 -11.35 2.62
N ALA A 65 3.06 -11.81 2.85
CA ALA A 65 3.36 -12.81 3.87
C ALA A 65 3.04 -12.32 5.30
N ALA A 66 3.28 -11.03 5.57
CA ALA A 66 2.94 -10.42 6.86
C ALA A 66 1.43 -10.40 7.10
N HIS A 67 0.62 -10.09 6.09
CA HIS A 67 -0.85 -10.16 6.17
C HIS A 67 -1.34 -11.58 6.46
N LEU A 68 -0.86 -12.57 5.72
CA LEU A 68 -1.30 -13.97 5.87
C LEU A 68 -0.92 -14.55 7.24
N ASN A 69 0.23 -14.14 7.79
CA ASN A 69 0.72 -14.63 9.09
C ASN A 69 0.40 -13.69 10.26
N LYS A 70 -0.28 -12.57 10.03
CA LYS A 70 -0.56 -11.53 11.04
C LYS A 70 0.72 -11.06 11.76
N ASP A 71 1.84 -10.94 11.01
CA ASP A 71 3.17 -10.59 11.52
C ASP A 71 3.40 -9.08 11.41
N ILE A 72 3.12 -8.36 12.49
CA ILE A 72 3.23 -6.90 12.53
C ILE A 72 4.68 -6.42 12.38
N ASN A 73 5.65 -7.14 12.92
CA ASN A 73 7.05 -6.76 12.82
C ASN A 73 7.56 -6.88 11.37
N LYS A 74 7.17 -7.95 10.69
CA LYS A 74 7.46 -8.13 9.27
C LYS A 74 6.79 -7.05 8.43
N TRP A 75 5.54 -6.71 8.73
CA TRP A 75 4.79 -5.66 8.06
C TRP A 75 5.49 -4.31 8.23
N LEU A 76 5.78 -3.88 9.48
CA LEU A 76 6.49 -2.64 9.79
C LEU A 76 7.86 -2.55 9.12
N SER A 77 8.58 -3.66 8.99
CA SER A 77 9.91 -3.69 8.36
C SER A 77 9.90 -3.32 6.87
N CYS A 78 8.73 -3.33 6.22
CA CYS A 78 8.56 -2.93 4.82
C CYS A 78 8.45 -1.41 4.66
N TYR A 79 8.23 -0.66 5.74
CA TYR A 79 8.04 0.78 5.73
C TYR A 79 9.25 1.51 6.28
N ALA A 80 9.51 2.69 5.75
CA ALA A 80 10.53 3.58 6.27
C ALA A 80 10.10 4.16 7.62
N SER A 81 11.05 4.47 8.49
CA SER A 81 10.76 5.16 9.76
C SER A 81 10.12 6.54 9.57
N SER A 82 10.34 7.14 8.40
CA SER A 82 9.76 8.41 7.97
C SER A 82 8.33 8.27 7.41
N TYR A 83 7.77 7.05 7.33
CA TYR A 83 6.41 6.84 6.81
C TYR A 83 5.37 7.60 7.66
N PRO A 84 4.47 8.38 7.03
CA PRO A 84 3.52 9.22 7.77
C PRO A 84 2.62 8.40 8.69
N ASN A 85 2.58 8.79 9.96
CA ASN A 85 1.70 8.18 10.97
C ASN A 85 1.85 6.65 11.11
N LEU A 86 3.08 6.12 10.99
CA LEU A 86 3.35 4.68 11.00
C LEU A 86 2.75 3.98 12.23
N GLY A 87 2.87 4.56 13.44
CA GLY A 87 2.28 3.98 14.65
C GLY A 87 0.74 3.92 14.63
N LYS A 88 0.08 4.91 14.01
CA LYS A 88 -1.37 4.84 13.80
C LYS A 88 -1.72 3.71 12.84
N ARG A 89 -0.95 3.56 11.75
CA ARG A 89 -1.13 2.47 10.78
C ARG A 89 -0.90 1.09 11.38
N GLU A 90 0.06 0.97 12.28
CA GLU A 90 0.27 -0.25 13.05
C GLU A 90 -0.98 -0.65 13.84
N ASN A 91 -1.55 0.29 14.61
CA ASN A 91 -2.75 0.03 15.38
C ASN A 91 -3.95 -0.34 14.49
N GLU A 92 -4.14 0.36 13.37
CA GLU A 92 -5.18 0.05 12.37
C GLU A 92 -5.01 -1.36 11.81
N MET A 93 -3.78 -1.79 11.55
CA MET A 93 -3.48 -3.12 11.04
C MET A 93 -3.75 -4.21 12.09
N LEU A 94 -3.38 -3.98 13.34
CA LEU A 94 -3.67 -4.91 14.44
C LEU A 94 -5.18 -5.07 14.67
N GLU A 95 -5.94 -3.98 14.63
CA GLU A 95 -7.41 -4.03 14.74
C GLU A 95 -8.04 -4.73 13.53
N LEU A 96 -7.52 -4.54 12.33
CA LEU A 96 -7.96 -5.27 11.14
C LEU A 96 -7.77 -6.78 11.33
N TRP A 97 -6.59 -7.22 11.74
CA TRP A 97 -6.30 -8.63 11.92
C TRP A 97 -7.04 -9.28 13.10
N LYS A 98 -7.50 -8.48 14.07
CA LYS A 98 -8.35 -8.94 15.16
C LYS A 98 -9.78 -9.22 14.68
N ASN A 99 -10.30 -8.38 13.78
CA ASN A 99 -11.69 -8.46 13.33
C ASN A 99 -11.87 -9.33 12.07
N TYR A 100 -10.78 -9.57 11.33
CA TYR A 100 -10.82 -10.30 10.05
C TYR A 100 -9.75 -11.38 9.99
N ASP A 101 -10.09 -12.51 9.36
CA ASP A 101 -9.10 -13.44 8.87
C ASP A 101 -8.77 -13.15 7.42
N ILE A 102 -7.50 -12.96 7.15
CA ILE A 102 -7.00 -12.82 5.79
C ILE A 102 -6.87 -14.24 5.21
N LYS A 103 -7.65 -14.57 4.19
CA LYS A 103 -7.69 -15.90 3.59
C LYS A 103 -6.81 -15.99 2.36
N GLU A 104 -6.82 -14.95 1.55
CA GLU A 104 -6.01 -14.87 0.33
C GLU A 104 -5.54 -13.43 0.11
N VAL A 105 -4.32 -13.30 -0.35
CA VAL A 105 -3.73 -12.02 -0.78
C VAL A 105 -3.01 -12.24 -2.09
N SER A 106 -3.43 -11.53 -3.12
CA SER A 106 -2.70 -11.43 -4.38
C SER A 106 -2.44 -9.98 -4.73
N TYR A 107 -1.47 -9.73 -5.60
CA TYR A 107 -1.11 -8.39 -6.00
C TYR A 107 -0.66 -8.31 -7.47
N ARG A 108 -0.72 -7.11 -8.01
CA ARG A 108 -0.13 -6.76 -9.30
C ARG A 108 0.72 -5.51 -9.13
N ILE A 109 1.93 -5.53 -9.67
CA ILE A 109 2.84 -4.38 -9.69
C ILE A 109 2.93 -3.87 -11.13
N SER A 110 2.88 -2.56 -11.28
CA SER A 110 3.04 -1.86 -12.56
C SER A 110 3.74 -0.52 -12.35
N ASN A 111 4.12 0.14 -13.44
CA ASN A 111 4.69 1.49 -13.46
C ASN A 111 5.87 1.69 -12.49
N VAL A 112 6.72 0.66 -12.35
CA VAL A 112 7.93 0.76 -11.54
C VAL A 112 8.90 1.73 -12.21
N GLN A 113 9.24 2.81 -11.53
CA GLN A 113 10.10 3.87 -12.05
C GLN A 113 11.12 4.30 -11.01
N ARG A 114 12.39 4.33 -11.40
CA ARG A 114 13.47 4.93 -10.61
C ARG A 114 13.44 6.44 -10.83
N LEU A 115 13.28 7.22 -9.76
CA LEU A 115 13.33 8.68 -9.80
C LEU A 115 14.77 9.19 -9.66
N ASN A 116 15.55 8.53 -8.80
CA ASN A 116 16.97 8.76 -8.58
C ASN A 116 17.59 7.57 -7.85
N ASP A 117 18.85 7.65 -7.41
CA ASP A 117 19.57 6.55 -6.75
C ASP A 117 18.93 6.08 -5.44
N ARG A 118 18.10 6.92 -4.82
CA ARG A 118 17.48 6.68 -3.51
C ARG A 118 15.97 6.68 -3.51
N GLN A 119 15.34 6.99 -4.65
CA GLN A 119 13.87 7.10 -4.72
C GLN A 119 13.33 6.40 -5.95
N ALA A 120 12.19 5.75 -5.76
CA ALA A 120 11.45 5.09 -6.81
C ALA A 120 9.94 5.20 -6.56
N THR A 121 9.15 4.92 -7.60
CA THR A 121 7.69 4.77 -7.48
C THR A 121 7.26 3.44 -8.08
N ALA A 122 6.14 2.93 -7.61
CA ALA A 122 5.48 1.75 -8.17
C ALA A 122 3.96 1.85 -7.90
N ASP A 123 3.16 1.35 -8.84
CA ASP A 123 1.75 1.16 -8.62
C ASP A 123 1.51 -0.30 -8.21
N ILE A 124 0.81 -0.49 -7.10
CA ILE A 124 0.54 -1.81 -6.52
C ILE A 124 -0.98 -1.95 -6.33
N VAL A 125 -1.57 -2.95 -6.96
CA VAL A 125 -2.98 -3.30 -6.78
C VAL A 125 -3.05 -4.59 -5.98
N TRP A 126 -3.73 -4.52 -4.84
CA TRP A 126 -4.01 -5.65 -3.96
C TRP A 126 -5.40 -6.20 -4.20
N ASN A 127 -5.53 -7.53 -4.18
CA ASN A 127 -6.80 -8.23 -4.05
C ASN A 127 -6.70 -9.11 -2.80
N ILE A 128 -7.56 -8.84 -1.82
CA ILE A 128 -7.50 -9.45 -0.49
C ILE A 128 -8.86 -10.08 -0.19
N GLN A 129 -8.89 -11.38 0.01
CA GLN A 129 -10.06 -12.07 0.52
C GLN A 129 -10.01 -12.12 2.04
N VAL A 130 -11.03 -11.58 2.68
CA VAL A 130 -11.16 -11.54 4.13
C VAL A 130 -12.42 -12.28 4.58
N TYR A 131 -12.35 -12.88 5.76
CA TYR A 131 -13.49 -13.42 6.49
C TYR A 131 -13.79 -12.51 7.68
N ASP A 132 -15.00 -11.93 7.74
CA ASP A 132 -15.45 -11.06 8.84
C ASP A 132 -15.98 -11.91 10.00
N HIS A 133 -15.35 -11.82 11.18
CA HIS A 133 -15.75 -12.57 12.36
C HIS A 133 -17.12 -12.16 12.91
N ARG A 134 -17.60 -10.97 12.59
CA ARG A 134 -18.87 -10.43 13.07
C ARG A 134 -20.05 -10.86 12.19
N THR A 135 -19.88 -10.82 10.88
CA THR A 135 -20.95 -11.15 9.92
C THR A 135 -20.90 -12.59 9.47
N HIS A 136 -19.76 -13.28 9.68
CA HIS A 136 -19.46 -14.63 9.21
C HIS A 136 -19.47 -14.74 7.66
N ASP A 137 -19.14 -13.64 6.97
CA ASP A 137 -19.15 -13.56 5.52
C ASP A 137 -17.73 -13.36 4.95
N TYR A 138 -17.54 -13.82 3.72
CA TYR A 138 -16.34 -13.52 2.94
C TYR A 138 -16.52 -12.26 2.11
N THR A 139 -15.49 -11.44 2.06
CA THR A 139 -15.47 -10.23 1.21
C THR A 139 -14.15 -10.19 0.44
N LEU A 140 -14.25 -9.86 -0.86
CA LEU A 140 -13.09 -9.54 -1.69
C LEU A 140 -12.91 -8.02 -1.69
N VAL A 141 -11.73 -7.58 -1.27
CA VAL A 141 -11.35 -6.16 -1.25
C VAL A 141 -10.28 -5.94 -2.30
N ARG A 142 -10.49 -4.96 -3.19
CA ARG A 142 -9.49 -4.53 -4.16
C ARG A 142 -9.06 -3.11 -3.85
N GLN A 143 -7.74 -2.88 -3.76
CA GLN A 143 -7.17 -1.57 -3.45
C GLN A 143 -5.92 -1.30 -4.28
N GLY A 144 -5.88 -0.12 -4.90
CA GLY A 144 -4.73 0.36 -5.65
C GLY A 144 -3.96 1.42 -4.87
N TYR A 145 -2.64 1.35 -4.92
CA TYR A 145 -1.75 2.33 -4.30
C TYR A 145 -0.62 2.72 -5.23
N LYS A 146 -0.32 4.01 -5.27
CA LYS A 146 0.95 4.50 -5.73
C LYS A 146 1.91 4.57 -4.55
N ALA A 147 2.89 3.69 -4.53
CA ALA A 147 3.92 3.64 -3.51
C ALA A 147 5.10 4.53 -3.91
N ILE A 148 5.61 5.31 -2.95
CA ILE A 148 6.89 6.01 -3.04
C ILE A 148 7.88 5.23 -2.17
N LEU A 149 8.96 4.76 -2.79
CA LEU A 149 9.99 3.97 -2.13
C LEU A 149 11.24 4.82 -1.90
N GLU A 150 11.93 4.54 -0.80
CA GLU A 150 13.25 5.07 -0.54
C GLU A 150 14.25 3.95 -0.26
N LYS A 151 15.50 4.16 -0.68
CA LYS A 151 16.62 3.24 -0.44
C LYS A 151 17.43 3.71 0.76
N SER A 152 17.55 2.82 1.74
CA SER A 152 18.40 2.98 2.93
C SER A 152 19.53 1.95 2.94
N SER A 153 20.36 1.94 3.98
CA SER A 153 21.36 0.90 4.19
C SER A 153 20.79 -0.52 4.29
N GLY A 154 19.51 -0.64 4.70
CA GLY A 154 18.79 -1.91 4.80
C GLY A 154 17.96 -2.28 3.57
N GLY A 155 18.19 -1.63 2.42
CA GLY A 155 17.44 -1.85 1.18
C GLY A 155 16.30 -0.86 0.97
N TRP A 156 15.45 -1.16 0.01
CA TRP A 156 14.28 -0.35 -0.32
C TRP A 156 13.16 -0.53 0.71
N ARG A 157 12.44 0.55 1.01
CA ARG A 157 11.27 0.58 1.90
C ARG A 157 10.23 1.54 1.37
N ILE A 158 8.97 1.31 1.71
CA ILE A 158 7.88 2.24 1.37
C ILE A 158 7.98 3.45 2.31
N ARG A 159 8.23 4.62 1.72
CA ARG A 159 8.29 5.91 2.43
C ARG A 159 6.94 6.58 2.53
N ASP A 160 6.10 6.38 1.53
CA ASP A 160 4.75 6.95 1.46
C ASP A 160 3.89 6.12 0.50
N SER A 161 2.58 6.19 0.65
CA SER A 161 1.64 5.58 -0.28
C SER A 161 0.37 6.40 -0.41
N LYS A 162 -0.05 6.61 -1.66
CA LYS A 162 -1.31 7.26 -1.99
C LYS A 162 -2.25 6.25 -2.61
N GLU A 163 -3.48 6.20 -2.11
CA GLU A 163 -4.51 5.37 -2.72
C GLU A 163 -4.91 5.93 -4.09
N GLU A 164 -4.95 5.05 -5.09
CA GLU A 164 -5.36 5.34 -6.47
C GLU A 164 -6.55 4.45 -6.86
N GLY A 165 -7.66 4.68 -6.18
CA GLY A 165 -8.90 3.97 -6.48
C GLY A 165 -8.95 2.53 -5.97
N GLY A 166 -9.93 2.26 -5.17
CA GLY A 166 -10.34 0.96 -4.70
C GLY A 166 -11.86 0.96 -4.64
N GLY A 167 -12.47 -0.09 -5.11
CA GLY A 167 -13.89 -0.34 -4.97
C GLY A 167 -14.10 -1.83 -4.76
N PRO A 168 -15.27 -2.24 -4.28
CA PRO A 168 -15.61 -3.65 -4.27
C PRO A 168 -15.52 -4.18 -5.71
N ALA A 169 -14.89 -5.34 -5.86
CA ALA A 169 -14.85 -6.06 -7.12
C ALA A 169 -16.25 -6.62 -7.46
#